data_e1b5038461722f6627b1c9750d0dfeca
#
_entry.id   e1b5038461722f6627b1c9750d0dfeca
#
_cell.length_a   1.000
_cell.length_b   1.000
_cell.length_c   1.000
_cell.angle_alpha   90.00
_cell.angle_beta   90.00
_cell.angle_gamma   90.00
#
_symmetry.space_group_name_H-M   'P 1'
#
loop_
_entity.id
_entity.type
_entity.pdbx_description
1 polymer ?
#
loop_
_entity_poly.entity_id
_entity_poly.type
_entity_poly.pdbx_seq_one_letter_code
_entity_poly.pdbx_strand_id
1 'polypeptide(L)'
;MTRQKPPQIFIYAALPCEAKPLIEHFKLKKNTTVQPFAVYFSQDICLTVTGLGKSAMAAGLAYTQALFASVEHPVLVNIGIAGHIDHALGRLFLIDKITDVDSRKSYYPPLVFTPPCPTACIQTVSRPQLGYDSQHLCDMEASAFYETAVRFSSGELIHCLKVISDNEASPAENIQPKQVAALIGAHVSTIETLLAELSRLAKIITVPEPKLFEQLTQRYHFTVSEQGQLKNQLSRWVTLTDNQALEFDETRFRKGKDLLFWLDQQISKVEFCL
;
A
#
# COMPACT_ATOMS: atom_id res chain seq x y z
N MET A 1 4.38 28.25 2.66
CA MET A 1 4.09 27.08 1.81
C MET A 1 3.27 26.11 2.64
N THR A 2 1.99 25.99 2.40
CA THR A 2 1.13 24.96 3.02
C THR A 2 1.69 23.60 2.63
N ARG A 3 2.21 22.83 3.60
CA ARG A 3 2.60 21.42 3.37
C ARG A 3 1.34 20.68 2.92
N GLN A 4 1.25 20.35 1.64
CA GLN A 4 0.21 19.44 1.17
C GLN A 4 0.35 18.12 1.94
N LYS A 5 -0.79 17.60 2.44
CA LYS A 5 -0.84 16.29 3.07
C LYS A 5 -0.32 15.23 2.07
N PRO A 6 0.56 14.33 2.48
CA PRO A 6 1.04 13.29 1.58
C PRO A 6 -0.11 12.35 1.18
N PRO A 7 -0.05 11.73 -0.02
CA PRO A 7 -1.05 10.77 -0.46
C PRO A 7 -1.07 9.55 0.46
N GLN A 8 -2.25 8.99 0.69
CA GLN A 8 -2.43 7.77 1.49
C GLN A 8 -2.55 6.50 0.63
N ILE A 9 -2.95 6.65 -0.63
CA ILE A 9 -3.15 5.55 -1.58
C ILE A 9 -2.04 5.57 -2.62
N PHE A 10 -1.40 4.43 -2.84
CA PHE A 10 -0.33 4.25 -3.81
C PHE A 10 -0.70 3.14 -4.79
N ILE A 11 -0.84 3.50 -6.06
CA ILE A 11 -1.13 2.60 -7.16
C ILE A 11 0.14 2.34 -7.96
N TYR A 12 0.39 1.09 -8.29
CA TYR A 12 1.52 0.66 -9.10
C TYR A 12 1.02 -0.04 -10.35
N ALA A 13 1.41 0.46 -11.51
CA ALA A 13 1.15 -0.14 -12.81
C ALA A 13 2.48 -0.37 -13.54
N ALA A 14 2.61 -1.45 -14.27
CA ALA A 14 3.83 -1.75 -15.02
C ALA A 14 3.93 -0.88 -16.27
N LEU A 15 2.84 -0.72 -16.99
CA LEU A 15 2.81 -0.08 -18.28
C LEU A 15 2.09 1.28 -18.27
N PRO A 16 2.55 2.25 -19.11
CA PRO A 16 1.82 3.52 -19.25
C PRO A 16 0.36 3.36 -19.72
N CYS A 17 0.05 2.35 -20.52
CA CYS A 17 -1.31 2.07 -20.99
C CYS A 17 -2.23 1.54 -19.87
N GLU A 18 -1.71 0.83 -18.88
CA GLU A 18 -2.45 0.42 -17.68
C GLU A 18 -2.74 1.64 -16.77
N ALA A 19 -1.76 2.52 -16.63
CA ALA A 19 -1.85 3.72 -15.80
C ALA A 19 -2.79 4.78 -16.38
N LYS A 20 -2.85 4.93 -17.70
CA LYS A 20 -3.54 6.01 -18.39
C LYS A 20 -4.99 6.23 -17.94
N PRO A 21 -5.89 5.22 -17.94
CA PRO A 21 -7.28 5.41 -17.52
C PRO A 21 -7.41 5.85 -16.05
N LEU A 22 -6.51 5.40 -15.18
CA LEU A 22 -6.48 5.79 -13.77
C LEU A 22 -6.00 7.24 -13.60
N ILE A 23 -4.98 7.65 -14.35
CA ILE A 23 -4.48 9.03 -14.36
C ILE A 23 -5.59 9.99 -14.80
N GLU A 24 -6.32 9.64 -15.86
CA GLU A 24 -7.43 10.45 -16.40
C GLU A 24 -8.60 10.52 -15.42
N HIS A 25 -9.03 9.38 -14.86
CA HIS A 25 -10.16 9.29 -13.92
C HIS A 25 -9.88 10.07 -12.62
N PHE A 26 -8.76 9.82 -11.97
CA PHE A 26 -8.37 10.47 -10.71
C PHE A 26 -7.72 11.85 -10.91
N LYS A 27 -7.61 12.34 -12.15
CA LYS A 27 -7.02 13.63 -12.50
C LYS A 27 -5.61 13.83 -11.92
N LEU A 28 -4.80 12.77 -11.98
CA LEU A 28 -3.45 12.80 -11.43
C LEU A 28 -2.52 13.65 -12.28
N LYS A 29 -1.63 14.42 -11.63
CA LYS A 29 -0.64 15.26 -12.30
C LYS A 29 0.74 14.65 -12.20
N LYS A 30 1.48 14.65 -13.31
CA LYS A 30 2.85 14.13 -13.35
C LYS A 30 3.76 14.96 -12.45
N ASN A 31 4.52 14.27 -11.60
CA ASN A 31 5.61 14.88 -10.86
C ASN A 31 6.83 15.04 -11.77
N THR A 32 7.15 16.26 -12.14
CA THR A 32 8.27 16.55 -13.04
C THR A 32 9.63 16.59 -12.35
N THR A 33 9.66 16.56 -11.02
CA THR A 33 10.89 16.56 -10.22
C THR A 33 11.43 15.17 -9.92
N VAL A 34 10.60 14.12 -10.12
CA VAL A 34 10.99 12.72 -9.94
C VAL A 34 11.45 12.17 -11.27
N GLN A 35 12.66 11.58 -11.33
CA GLN A 35 13.29 11.17 -12.57
C GLN A 35 13.30 9.67 -12.84
N PRO A 36 13.64 8.74 -11.91
CA PRO A 36 13.81 7.33 -12.31
C PRO A 36 12.52 6.67 -12.76
N PHE A 37 11.36 7.12 -12.23
CA PHE A 37 10.03 6.56 -12.54
C PHE A 37 9.03 7.67 -12.86
N ALA A 38 8.06 7.37 -13.71
CA ALA A 38 6.95 8.29 -13.96
C ALA A 38 5.95 8.21 -12.80
N VAL A 39 5.97 9.23 -11.94
CA VAL A 39 5.09 9.34 -10.76
C VAL A 39 4.04 10.41 -11.03
N TYR A 40 2.80 10.08 -10.76
CA TYR A 40 1.64 10.97 -10.88
C TYR A 40 0.92 11.02 -9.53
N PHE A 41 0.43 12.17 -9.11
CA PHE A 41 -0.28 12.30 -7.85
C PHE A 41 -1.37 13.36 -7.85
N SER A 42 -2.32 13.19 -6.95
CA SER A 42 -3.29 14.18 -6.49
C SER A 42 -3.15 14.32 -4.96
N GLN A 43 -4.17 14.89 -4.29
CA GLN A 43 -4.12 15.05 -2.84
C GLN A 43 -3.99 13.73 -2.08
N ASP A 44 -4.74 12.68 -2.51
CA ASP A 44 -4.86 11.42 -1.76
C ASP A 44 -4.24 10.22 -2.47
N ILE A 45 -4.00 10.31 -3.79
CA ILE A 45 -3.55 9.19 -4.62
C ILE A 45 -2.21 9.51 -5.28
N CYS A 46 -1.27 8.58 -5.18
CA CYS A 46 -0.03 8.53 -5.94
C CYS A 46 -0.05 7.31 -6.85
N LEU A 47 0.28 7.48 -8.13
CA LEU A 47 0.41 6.39 -9.09
C LEU A 47 1.81 6.39 -9.68
N THR A 48 2.47 5.23 -9.66
CA THR A 48 3.81 5.03 -10.23
C THR A 48 3.76 4.03 -11.37
N VAL A 49 4.33 4.42 -12.51
CA VAL A 49 4.59 3.50 -13.62
C VAL A 49 5.98 2.93 -13.43
N THR A 50 6.06 1.64 -13.16
CA THR A 50 7.29 0.99 -12.72
C THR A 50 8.14 0.44 -13.86
N GLY A 51 7.52 0.07 -14.99
CA GLY A 51 8.10 -0.79 -16.00
C GLY A 51 7.75 -2.26 -15.76
N LEU A 52 8.01 -3.09 -16.78
CA LEU A 52 7.71 -4.52 -16.77
C LEU A 52 8.67 -5.31 -15.89
N GLY A 53 8.12 -6.32 -15.22
CA GLY A 53 8.83 -7.38 -14.52
C GLY A 53 9.15 -7.08 -13.06
N LYS A 54 9.53 -8.14 -12.35
CA LYS A 54 9.73 -8.19 -10.89
C LYS A 54 10.66 -7.09 -10.37
N SER A 55 11.83 -6.93 -10.99
CA SER A 55 12.84 -5.97 -10.55
C SER A 55 12.39 -4.53 -10.72
N ALA A 56 11.72 -4.21 -11.83
CA ALA A 56 11.18 -2.87 -12.09
C ALA A 56 10.08 -2.51 -11.11
N MET A 57 9.16 -3.45 -10.85
CA MET A 57 8.09 -3.29 -9.87
C MET A 57 8.64 -3.05 -8.46
N ALA A 58 9.56 -3.90 -7.98
CA ALA A 58 10.18 -3.76 -6.67
C ALA A 58 10.92 -2.42 -6.51
N ALA A 59 11.71 -2.03 -7.52
CA ALA A 59 12.46 -0.78 -7.51
C ALA A 59 11.54 0.44 -7.50
N GLY A 60 10.51 0.47 -8.36
CA GLY A 60 9.55 1.57 -8.45
C GLY A 60 8.72 1.73 -7.17
N LEU A 61 8.31 0.62 -6.56
CA LEU A 61 7.60 0.62 -5.28
C LEU A 61 8.50 1.18 -4.17
N ALA A 62 9.67 0.59 -3.96
CA ALA A 62 10.59 1.02 -2.89
C ALA A 62 10.99 2.49 -3.05
N TYR A 63 11.28 2.93 -4.28
CA TYR A 63 11.58 4.33 -4.58
C TYR A 63 10.43 5.26 -4.20
N THR A 64 9.20 4.92 -4.60
CA THR A 64 8.02 5.74 -4.31
C THR A 64 7.75 5.80 -2.80
N GLN A 65 7.85 4.69 -2.08
CA GLN A 65 7.67 4.69 -0.63
C GLN A 65 8.75 5.50 0.09
N ALA A 66 9.99 5.51 -0.40
CA ALA A 66 11.05 6.35 0.14
C ALA A 66 10.79 7.85 -0.05
N LEU A 67 10.13 8.26 -1.15
CA LEU A 67 9.71 9.65 -1.37
C LEU A 67 8.64 10.10 -0.36
N PHE A 68 7.82 9.18 0.12
CA PHE A 68 6.70 9.43 1.02
C PHE A 68 6.85 8.68 2.36
N ALA A 69 8.08 8.57 2.87
CA ALA A 69 8.42 7.77 4.05
C ALA A 69 7.68 8.17 5.36
N SER A 70 7.04 9.35 5.39
CA SER A 70 6.24 9.81 6.53
C SER A 70 4.81 9.26 6.57
N VAL A 71 4.39 8.51 5.55
CA VAL A 71 3.04 7.94 5.49
C VAL A 71 2.99 6.64 6.28
N GLU A 72 2.22 6.63 7.35
CA GLU A 72 1.96 5.43 8.14
C GLU A 72 0.83 4.62 7.50
N HIS A 73 0.97 3.29 7.45
CA HIS A 73 -0.02 2.36 6.91
C HIS A 73 -0.57 2.76 5.52
N PRO A 74 0.31 2.98 4.51
CA PRO A 74 -0.14 3.33 3.18
C PRO A 74 -0.97 2.20 2.56
N VAL A 75 -2.01 2.56 1.81
CA VAL A 75 -2.72 1.62 0.94
C VAL A 75 -1.89 1.38 -0.31
N LEU A 76 -1.50 0.14 -0.59
CA LEU A 76 -0.65 -0.24 -1.71
C LEU A 76 -1.41 -1.16 -2.65
N VAL A 77 -1.61 -0.76 -3.90
CA VAL A 77 -2.37 -1.55 -4.87
C VAL A 77 -1.61 -1.67 -6.19
N ASN A 78 -1.38 -2.91 -6.63
CA ASN A 78 -0.93 -3.17 -7.99
C ASN A 78 -2.14 -3.36 -8.91
N ILE A 79 -2.21 -2.59 -9.98
CA ILE A 79 -3.26 -2.67 -10.99
C ILE A 79 -2.60 -2.92 -12.34
N GLY A 80 -3.01 -3.98 -13.02
CA GLY A 80 -2.44 -4.34 -14.30
C GLY A 80 -3.24 -5.41 -15.03
N ILE A 81 -2.67 -5.92 -16.09
CA ILE A 81 -3.24 -7.00 -16.90
C ILE A 81 -2.66 -8.36 -16.51
N ALA A 82 -3.37 -9.42 -16.90
CA ALA A 82 -2.92 -10.81 -16.76
C ALA A 82 -3.46 -11.67 -17.89
N GLY A 83 -2.70 -12.70 -18.27
CA GLY A 83 -3.15 -13.76 -19.17
C GLY A 83 -3.85 -14.88 -18.40
N HIS A 84 -4.72 -15.63 -19.10
CA HIS A 84 -5.37 -16.85 -18.60
C HIS A 84 -5.76 -17.76 -19.74
N ILE A 85 -5.83 -19.08 -19.51
CA ILE A 85 -6.13 -20.04 -20.57
C ILE A 85 -7.48 -19.76 -21.25
N ASP A 86 -8.57 -19.55 -20.52
CA ASP A 86 -9.94 -19.51 -21.04
C ASP A 86 -10.82 -18.37 -20.52
N HIS A 87 -10.35 -17.56 -19.57
CA HIS A 87 -11.16 -16.43 -19.10
C HIS A 87 -11.39 -15.40 -20.20
N ALA A 88 -12.61 -14.89 -20.25
CA ALA A 88 -12.99 -13.84 -21.19
C ALA A 88 -12.15 -12.57 -20.98
N LEU A 89 -11.72 -11.96 -22.09
CA LEU A 89 -11.01 -10.68 -22.06
C LEU A 89 -11.84 -9.61 -21.33
N GLY A 90 -11.17 -8.78 -20.56
CA GLY A 90 -11.78 -7.72 -19.78
C GLY A 90 -12.37 -8.15 -18.44
N ARG A 91 -12.32 -9.43 -18.06
CA ARG A 91 -12.76 -9.85 -16.73
C ARG A 91 -11.79 -9.39 -15.66
N LEU A 92 -12.31 -8.74 -14.60
CA LEU A 92 -11.52 -8.24 -13.47
C LEU A 92 -11.50 -9.25 -12.33
N PHE A 93 -10.33 -9.39 -11.69
CA PHE A 93 -10.15 -10.21 -10.48
C PHE A 93 -9.36 -9.46 -9.42
N LEU A 94 -9.77 -9.63 -8.16
CA LEU A 94 -8.94 -9.35 -6.98
C LEU A 94 -8.11 -10.60 -6.66
N ILE A 95 -6.83 -10.44 -6.42
CA ILE A 95 -5.93 -11.58 -6.24
C ILE A 95 -5.89 -11.99 -4.76
N ASP A 96 -6.27 -13.24 -4.48
CA ASP A 96 -6.28 -13.85 -3.14
C ASP A 96 -5.07 -14.75 -2.86
N LYS A 97 -4.36 -15.21 -3.93
CA LYS A 97 -3.12 -15.96 -3.82
C LYS A 97 -2.16 -15.55 -4.93
N ILE A 98 -0.93 -15.26 -4.56
CA ILE A 98 0.16 -14.93 -5.48
C ILE A 98 1.23 -16.01 -5.33
N THR A 99 1.64 -16.64 -6.43
CA THR A 99 2.74 -17.62 -6.44
C THR A 99 3.83 -17.13 -7.38
N ASP A 100 5.04 -16.99 -6.86
CA ASP A 100 6.22 -16.75 -7.68
C ASP A 100 6.75 -18.09 -8.23
N VAL A 101 6.75 -18.23 -9.55
CA VAL A 101 7.09 -19.49 -10.21
C VAL A 101 8.57 -19.85 -10.01
N ASP A 102 9.46 -18.84 -10.02
CA ASP A 102 10.90 -19.07 -9.93
C ASP A 102 11.34 -19.44 -8.50
N SER A 103 10.87 -18.68 -7.51
CA SER A 103 11.22 -18.91 -6.09
C SER A 103 10.33 -19.93 -5.40
N ARG A 104 9.19 -20.26 -6.00
CA ARG A 104 8.11 -21.12 -5.44
C ARG A 104 7.48 -20.57 -4.15
N LYS A 105 7.69 -19.30 -3.83
CA LYS A 105 7.04 -18.64 -2.70
C LYS A 105 5.59 -18.36 -3.03
N SER A 106 4.71 -18.46 -2.03
CA SER A 106 3.30 -18.07 -2.14
C SER A 106 2.96 -17.06 -1.07
N TYR A 107 2.13 -16.08 -1.46
CA TYR A 107 1.62 -15.02 -0.61
C TYR A 107 0.10 -15.02 -0.66
N TYR A 108 -0.53 -14.64 0.46
CA TYR A 108 -1.97 -14.67 0.63
C TYR A 108 -2.43 -13.32 1.17
N PRO A 109 -2.78 -12.35 0.30
CA PRO A 109 -3.33 -11.07 0.73
C PRO A 109 -4.57 -11.25 1.59
N PRO A 110 -4.62 -10.74 2.84
CA PRO A 110 -5.78 -10.91 3.71
C PRO A 110 -7.00 -10.16 3.18
N LEU A 111 -8.11 -10.86 2.96
CA LEU A 111 -9.38 -10.29 2.53
C LEU A 111 -10.29 -10.07 3.75
N VAL A 112 -10.08 -8.98 4.48
CA VAL A 112 -10.86 -8.61 5.68
C VAL A 112 -12.09 -7.75 5.34
N PHE A 113 -12.48 -7.73 4.09
CA PHE A 113 -13.63 -7.02 3.53
C PHE A 113 -14.32 -7.86 2.44
N THR A 114 -15.51 -7.46 2.02
CA THR A 114 -16.18 -8.11 0.89
C THR A 114 -15.54 -7.66 -0.43
N PRO A 115 -14.94 -8.57 -1.21
CA PRO A 115 -14.32 -8.22 -2.48
C PRO A 115 -15.34 -7.59 -3.45
N PRO A 116 -14.99 -6.47 -4.13
CA PRO A 116 -15.90 -5.82 -5.08
C PRO A 116 -16.00 -6.53 -6.44
N CYS A 117 -15.19 -7.57 -6.65
CA CYS A 117 -15.17 -8.41 -7.85
C CYS A 117 -14.75 -9.83 -7.48
N PRO A 118 -14.87 -10.83 -8.37
CA PRO A 118 -14.39 -12.19 -8.14
C PRO A 118 -12.92 -12.24 -7.76
N THR A 119 -12.54 -13.25 -6.96
CA THR A 119 -11.14 -13.51 -6.62
C THR A 119 -10.52 -14.57 -7.50
N ALA A 120 -9.19 -14.54 -7.60
CA ALA A 120 -8.42 -15.55 -8.34
C ALA A 120 -7.00 -15.70 -7.82
N CYS A 121 -6.41 -16.87 -8.08
CA CYS A 121 -4.98 -17.11 -7.86
C CYS A 121 -4.18 -16.63 -9.08
N ILE A 122 -2.98 -16.07 -8.84
CA ILE A 122 -2.06 -15.63 -9.88
C ILE A 122 -0.68 -16.27 -9.74
N GLN A 123 -0.05 -16.55 -10.87
CA GLN A 123 1.34 -16.97 -10.98
C GLN A 123 2.16 -15.84 -11.60
N THR A 124 3.19 -15.40 -10.89
CA THR A 124 4.13 -14.41 -11.44
C THR A 124 5.33 -15.12 -12.05
N VAL A 125 5.60 -14.82 -13.32
CA VAL A 125 6.68 -15.39 -14.14
C VAL A 125 7.71 -14.33 -14.48
N SER A 126 8.95 -14.74 -14.80
CA SER A 126 10.02 -13.83 -15.21
C SER A 126 10.02 -13.50 -16.72
N ARG A 127 9.27 -14.24 -17.52
CA ARG A 127 9.12 -14.03 -18.97
C ARG A 127 7.67 -14.29 -19.37
N PRO A 128 7.16 -13.59 -20.40
CA PRO A 128 5.81 -13.84 -20.90
C PRO A 128 5.61 -15.33 -21.21
N GLN A 129 4.54 -15.92 -20.69
CA GLN A 129 4.11 -17.26 -21.06
C GLN A 129 3.16 -17.18 -22.25
N LEU A 130 3.54 -17.79 -23.36
CA LEU A 130 2.72 -17.84 -24.58
C LEU A 130 1.97 -19.17 -24.72
N GLY A 131 2.18 -20.11 -23.79
CA GLY A 131 1.64 -21.46 -23.85
C GLY A 131 0.31 -21.66 -23.14
N TYR A 132 -0.20 -20.71 -22.38
CA TYR A 132 -1.49 -20.77 -21.65
C TYR A 132 -1.78 -22.11 -20.95
N ASP A 133 -0.78 -22.75 -20.35
CA ASP A 133 -0.90 -24.06 -19.72
C ASP A 133 -1.46 -24.03 -18.28
N SER A 134 -1.65 -22.83 -17.72
CA SER A 134 -2.01 -22.64 -16.31
C SER A 134 -3.50 -22.34 -16.12
N GLN A 135 -4.10 -23.02 -15.13
CA GLN A 135 -5.43 -22.69 -14.61
C GLN A 135 -5.45 -21.44 -13.72
N HIS A 136 -4.29 -20.83 -13.48
CA HIS A 136 -4.15 -19.58 -12.72
C HIS A 136 -3.89 -18.42 -13.66
N LEU A 137 -4.25 -17.22 -13.22
CA LEU A 137 -3.83 -16.01 -13.90
C LEU A 137 -2.30 -15.97 -13.99
N CYS A 138 -1.77 -15.32 -15.02
CA CYS A 138 -0.33 -15.18 -15.22
C CYS A 138 0.04 -13.70 -15.41
N ASP A 139 1.02 -13.22 -14.64
CA ASP A 139 1.60 -11.88 -14.77
C ASP A 139 3.12 -11.90 -14.56
N MET A 140 3.74 -10.73 -14.55
CA MET A 140 5.19 -10.59 -14.37
C MET A 140 5.58 -9.73 -13.14
N GLU A 141 4.65 -9.27 -12.32
CA GLU A 141 4.90 -8.25 -11.30
C GLU A 141 4.35 -8.55 -9.90
N ALA A 142 3.22 -9.26 -9.78
CA ALA A 142 2.46 -9.37 -8.53
C ALA A 142 3.26 -9.91 -7.35
N SER A 143 4.14 -10.90 -7.57
CA SER A 143 4.96 -11.46 -6.49
C SER A 143 5.95 -10.44 -5.94
N ALA A 144 6.66 -9.73 -6.83
CA ALA A 144 7.62 -8.71 -6.43
C ALA A 144 6.96 -7.49 -5.82
N PHE A 145 5.78 -7.12 -6.33
CA PHE A 145 4.95 -6.09 -5.70
C PHE A 145 4.63 -6.48 -4.25
N TYR A 146 4.02 -7.63 -4.02
CA TYR A 146 3.57 -8.02 -2.68
C TYR A 146 4.74 -8.24 -1.71
N GLU A 147 5.79 -8.96 -2.13
CA GLU A 147 6.99 -9.20 -1.31
C GLU A 147 7.69 -7.90 -0.89
N THR A 148 7.64 -6.87 -1.74
CA THR A 148 8.20 -5.55 -1.42
C THR A 148 7.24 -4.74 -0.55
N ALA A 149 5.94 -4.73 -0.88
CA ALA A 149 4.91 -3.91 -0.24
C ALA A 149 4.75 -4.21 1.26
N VAL A 150 4.86 -5.48 1.68
CA VAL A 150 4.76 -5.90 3.10
C VAL A 150 5.84 -5.30 4.01
N ARG A 151 6.86 -4.65 3.44
CA ARG A 151 7.89 -3.91 4.19
C ARG A 151 7.44 -2.50 4.56
N PHE A 152 6.39 -2.00 3.93
CA PHE A 152 5.93 -0.62 4.04
C PHE A 152 4.53 -0.48 4.60
N SER A 153 3.73 -1.56 4.57
CA SER A 153 2.36 -1.54 5.07
C SER A 153 1.93 -2.91 5.61
N SER A 154 0.79 -2.96 6.29
CA SER A 154 0.19 -4.22 6.73
C SER A 154 -0.52 -4.94 5.59
N GLY A 155 -0.60 -6.27 5.66
CA GLY A 155 -1.10 -7.12 4.58
C GLY A 155 -2.52 -6.77 4.13
N GLU A 156 -3.38 -6.33 5.05
CA GLU A 156 -4.78 -5.94 4.81
C GLU A 156 -4.93 -4.73 3.89
N LEU A 157 -3.86 -3.94 3.72
CA LEU A 157 -3.82 -2.75 2.87
C LEU A 157 -3.07 -2.98 1.54
N ILE A 158 -2.67 -4.23 1.26
CA ILE A 158 -1.83 -4.58 0.11
C ILE A 158 -2.59 -5.54 -0.81
N HIS A 159 -3.00 -5.08 -1.99
CA HIS A 159 -3.79 -5.89 -2.91
C HIS A 159 -3.35 -5.77 -4.37
N CYS A 160 -3.70 -6.78 -5.17
CA CYS A 160 -3.51 -6.79 -6.62
C CYS A 160 -4.87 -6.91 -7.31
N LEU A 161 -5.12 -6.06 -8.29
CA LEU A 161 -6.23 -6.15 -9.23
C LEU A 161 -5.69 -6.47 -10.61
N LYS A 162 -6.25 -7.47 -11.28
CA LYS A 162 -5.82 -7.91 -12.60
C LYS A 162 -7.01 -8.04 -13.55
N VAL A 163 -6.85 -7.47 -14.75
CA VAL A 163 -7.81 -7.58 -15.83
C VAL A 163 -7.28 -8.54 -16.87
N ILE A 164 -8.10 -9.47 -17.32
CA ILE A 164 -7.69 -10.41 -18.37
C ILE A 164 -7.48 -9.66 -19.68
N SER A 165 -6.27 -9.72 -20.21
CA SER A 165 -5.85 -9.07 -21.46
C SER A 165 -5.70 -10.04 -22.60
N ASP A 166 -5.41 -11.31 -22.30
CA ASP A 166 -5.07 -12.33 -23.26
C ASP A 166 -5.45 -13.73 -22.79
N ASN A 167 -5.70 -14.58 -23.76
CA ASN A 167 -5.99 -15.99 -23.54
C ASN A 167 -5.58 -16.78 -24.82
N GLU A 168 -5.80 -18.10 -24.82
CA GLU A 168 -5.46 -18.96 -25.97
C GLU A 168 -6.10 -18.48 -27.28
N ALA A 169 -7.35 -17.98 -27.24
CA ALA A 169 -8.05 -17.48 -28.43
C ALA A 169 -7.58 -16.08 -28.88
N SER A 170 -6.96 -15.32 -27.97
CA SER A 170 -6.48 -13.95 -28.22
C SER A 170 -5.12 -13.77 -27.55
N PRO A 171 -4.03 -14.23 -28.18
CA PRO A 171 -2.68 -14.26 -27.58
C PRO A 171 -2.10 -12.87 -27.29
N ALA A 172 -1.27 -12.81 -26.25
CA ALA A 172 -0.60 -11.59 -25.76
C ALA A 172 0.17 -10.80 -26.84
N GLU A 173 0.70 -11.49 -27.86
CA GLU A 173 1.43 -10.88 -28.98
C GLU A 173 0.60 -9.88 -29.78
N ASN A 174 -0.72 -10.01 -29.76
CA ASN A 174 -1.66 -9.17 -30.51
C ASN A 174 -2.21 -7.99 -29.71
N ILE A 175 -1.83 -7.86 -28.43
CA ILE A 175 -2.36 -6.82 -27.54
C ILE A 175 -1.86 -5.45 -27.96
N GLN A 176 -2.78 -4.50 -28.12
CA GLN A 176 -2.45 -3.11 -28.40
C GLN A 176 -2.59 -2.25 -27.14
N PRO A 177 -1.71 -1.27 -26.89
CA PRO A 177 -1.78 -0.39 -25.71
C PRO A 177 -3.14 0.30 -25.53
N LYS A 178 -3.83 0.62 -26.62
CA LYS A 178 -5.17 1.23 -26.60
C LYS A 178 -6.22 0.26 -26.05
N GLN A 179 -6.09 -1.02 -26.34
CA GLN A 179 -6.98 -2.06 -25.83
C GLN A 179 -6.77 -2.24 -24.33
N VAL A 180 -5.50 -2.32 -23.87
CA VAL A 180 -5.18 -2.40 -22.44
C VAL A 180 -5.82 -1.24 -21.66
N ALA A 181 -5.66 -0.01 -22.18
CA ALA A 181 -6.27 1.16 -21.54
C ALA A 181 -7.80 1.08 -21.49
N ALA A 182 -8.44 0.56 -22.52
CA ALA A 182 -9.89 0.37 -22.52
C ALA A 182 -10.34 -0.72 -21.53
N LEU A 183 -9.59 -1.84 -21.44
CA LEU A 183 -9.86 -2.94 -20.50
C LEU A 183 -9.79 -2.47 -19.05
N ILE A 184 -8.71 -1.77 -18.65
CA ILE A 184 -8.60 -1.19 -17.30
C ILE A 184 -9.66 -0.11 -17.08
N GLY A 185 -9.90 0.75 -18.09
CA GLY A 185 -10.86 1.85 -18.03
C GLY A 185 -12.29 1.41 -17.74
N ALA A 186 -12.68 0.23 -18.22
CA ALA A 186 -14.01 -0.35 -17.95
C ALA A 186 -14.27 -0.66 -16.46
N HIS A 187 -13.21 -0.72 -15.64
CA HIS A 187 -13.31 -1.11 -14.23
C HIS A 187 -12.93 -0.01 -13.22
N VAL A 188 -12.78 1.24 -13.66
CA VAL A 188 -12.35 2.34 -12.76
C VAL A 188 -13.29 2.52 -11.57
N SER A 189 -14.61 2.32 -11.73
CA SER A 189 -15.57 2.39 -10.61
C SER A 189 -15.38 1.28 -9.58
N THR A 190 -15.11 0.05 -10.03
CA THR A 190 -14.81 -1.08 -9.13
C THR A 190 -13.49 -0.87 -8.41
N ILE A 191 -12.47 -0.35 -9.12
CA ILE A 191 -11.18 0.02 -8.55
C ILE A 191 -11.38 1.10 -7.47
N GLU A 192 -12.14 2.15 -7.76
CA GLU A 192 -12.45 3.22 -6.81
C GLU A 192 -13.17 2.69 -5.56
N THR A 193 -14.10 1.74 -5.71
CA THR A 193 -14.76 1.06 -4.58
C THR A 193 -13.75 0.34 -3.69
N LEU A 194 -12.81 -0.41 -4.27
CA LEU A 194 -11.75 -1.07 -3.51
C LEU A 194 -10.87 -0.05 -2.77
N LEU A 195 -10.42 1.00 -3.46
CA LEU A 195 -9.56 2.04 -2.86
C LEU A 195 -10.24 2.75 -1.70
N ALA A 196 -11.56 3.01 -1.80
CA ALA A 196 -12.34 3.60 -0.73
C ALA A 196 -12.43 2.67 0.50
N GLU A 197 -12.66 1.37 0.28
CA GLU A 197 -12.70 0.39 1.36
C GLU A 197 -11.35 0.23 2.05
N LEU A 198 -10.25 0.13 1.29
CA LEU A 198 -8.90 0.06 1.86
C LEU A 198 -8.53 1.35 2.63
N SER A 199 -8.97 2.51 2.14
CA SER A 199 -8.78 3.78 2.86
C SER A 199 -9.56 3.81 4.18
N ARG A 200 -10.75 3.20 4.22
CA ARG A 200 -11.53 3.03 5.46
C ARG A 200 -10.79 2.12 6.44
N LEU A 201 -10.23 1.01 5.97
CA LEU A 201 -9.43 0.09 6.79
C LEU A 201 -8.16 0.76 7.32
N ALA A 202 -7.45 1.51 6.48
CA ALA A 202 -6.26 2.25 6.90
C ALA A 202 -6.55 3.21 8.07
N LYS A 203 -7.70 3.88 8.07
CA LYS A 203 -8.13 4.74 9.18
C LYS A 203 -8.40 3.96 10.48
N ILE A 204 -8.87 2.72 10.39
CA ILE A 204 -9.12 1.85 11.55
C ILE A 204 -7.79 1.37 12.15
N ILE A 205 -6.83 1.01 11.29
CA ILE A 205 -5.51 0.52 11.71
C ILE A 205 -4.65 1.65 12.28
N THR A 206 -4.80 2.87 11.74
CA THR A 206 -4.03 4.02 12.20
C THR A 206 -4.45 4.41 13.60
N VAL A 207 -3.61 4.13 14.58
CA VAL A 207 -3.81 4.59 15.96
C VAL A 207 -3.67 6.11 15.97
N PRO A 208 -4.66 6.86 16.47
CA PRO A 208 -4.55 8.31 16.58
C PRO A 208 -3.29 8.69 17.36
N GLU A 209 -2.58 9.72 16.91
CA GLU A 209 -1.43 10.23 17.64
C GLU A 209 -1.88 10.66 19.04
N PRO A 210 -1.18 10.22 20.11
CA PRO A 210 -1.58 10.58 21.48
C PRO A 210 -1.62 12.10 21.65
N LYS A 211 -2.70 12.63 22.23
CA LYS A 211 -2.94 14.08 22.37
C LYS A 211 -1.76 14.86 22.95
N LEU A 212 -1.00 14.23 23.85
CA LEU A 212 0.15 14.85 24.51
C LEU A 212 1.45 14.81 23.67
N PHE A 213 1.50 14.01 22.59
CA PHE A 213 2.73 13.80 21.83
C PHE A 213 3.26 15.11 21.24
N GLU A 214 2.42 15.85 20.53
CA GLU A 214 2.81 17.12 19.92
C GLU A 214 3.24 18.15 20.97
N GLN A 215 2.49 18.29 22.07
CA GLN A 215 2.81 19.22 23.16
C GLN A 215 4.18 18.89 23.79
N LEU A 216 4.45 17.62 24.04
CA LEU A 216 5.69 17.19 24.67
C LEU A 216 6.89 17.32 23.73
N THR A 217 6.73 17.04 22.44
CA THR A 217 7.80 17.20 21.44
C THR A 217 8.12 18.66 21.13
N GLN A 218 7.17 19.57 21.30
CA GLN A 218 7.42 21.01 21.23
C GLN A 218 8.18 21.54 22.47
N ARG A 219 7.94 20.94 23.63
CA ARG A 219 8.53 21.40 24.89
C ARG A 219 9.90 20.79 25.18
N TYR A 220 10.08 19.53 24.89
CA TYR A 220 11.32 18.79 25.17
C TYR A 220 11.98 18.34 23.87
N HIS A 221 13.31 18.41 23.87
CA HIS A 221 14.08 17.89 22.74
C HIS A 221 14.14 16.34 22.84
N PHE A 222 13.73 15.66 21.75
CA PHE A 222 13.84 14.22 21.58
C PHE A 222 14.55 13.91 20.26
N THR A 223 15.41 12.92 20.25
CA THR A 223 15.90 12.30 19.02
C THR A 223 14.76 11.55 18.31
N VAL A 224 14.92 11.18 17.04
CA VAL A 224 13.92 10.43 16.28
C VAL A 224 13.53 9.12 16.99
N SER A 225 14.53 8.40 17.55
CA SER A 225 14.27 7.17 18.32
C SER A 225 13.47 7.43 19.59
N GLU A 226 13.80 8.52 20.32
CA GLU A 226 13.09 8.91 21.54
C GLU A 226 11.66 9.39 21.26
N GLN A 227 11.40 10.03 20.11
CA GLN A 227 10.05 10.37 19.67
C GLN A 227 9.22 9.11 19.44
N GLY A 228 9.79 8.09 18.76
CA GLY A 228 9.14 6.79 18.60
C GLY A 228 8.84 6.12 19.95
N GLN A 229 9.78 6.17 20.90
CA GLN A 229 9.57 5.64 22.26
C GLN A 229 8.46 6.40 22.99
N LEU A 230 8.46 7.73 22.93
CA LEU A 230 7.41 8.56 23.52
C LEU A 230 6.02 8.22 22.97
N LYS A 231 5.91 8.13 21.65
CA LYS A 231 4.65 7.76 20.97
C LYS A 231 4.14 6.40 21.46
N ASN A 232 5.01 5.40 21.51
CA ASN A 232 4.67 4.06 21.98
C ASN A 232 4.24 4.05 23.45
N GLN A 233 4.95 4.75 24.33
CA GLN A 233 4.63 4.83 25.75
C GLN A 233 3.29 5.55 25.99
N LEU A 234 3.05 6.67 25.33
CA LEU A 234 1.76 7.38 25.40
C LEU A 234 0.59 6.54 24.90
N SER A 235 0.78 5.81 23.78
CA SER A 235 -0.23 4.89 23.25
C SER A 235 -0.53 3.75 24.24
N ARG A 236 0.51 3.17 24.86
CA ARG A 236 0.33 2.15 25.91
C ARG A 236 -0.42 2.69 27.12
N TRP A 237 -0.09 3.91 27.57
CA TRP A 237 -0.82 4.56 28.66
C TRP A 237 -2.31 4.68 28.34
N VAL A 238 -2.64 5.23 27.17
CA VAL A 238 -4.03 5.39 26.70
C VAL A 238 -4.77 4.05 26.70
N THR A 239 -4.12 2.98 26.22
CA THR A 239 -4.72 1.64 26.14
C THR A 239 -4.90 1.01 27.52
N LEU A 240 -3.92 1.10 28.41
CA LEU A 240 -3.94 0.47 29.73
C LEU A 240 -4.87 1.18 30.71
N THR A 241 -5.09 2.48 30.54
CA THR A 241 -5.88 3.30 31.46
C THR A 241 -7.25 3.70 30.91
N ASP A 242 -7.67 3.12 29.76
CA ASP A 242 -8.92 3.47 29.06
C ASP A 242 -9.08 4.99 28.85
N ASN A 243 -8.07 5.60 28.25
CA ASN A 243 -7.99 7.04 27.97
C ASN A 243 -7.92 7.96 29.21
N GLN A 244 -7.51 7.46 30.36
CA GLN A 244 -7.32 8.30 31.52
C GLN A 244 -6.27 9.40 31.24
N ALA A 245 -6.56 10.64 31.68
CA ALA A 245 -5.63 11.74 31.51
C ALA A 245 -4.32 11.45 32.24
N LEU A 246 -3.19 11.69 31.57
CA LEU A 246 -1.88 11.59 32.19
C LEU A 246 -1.59 12.90 32.91
N GLU A 247 -1.71 12.89 34.24
CA GLU A 247 -1.42 14.05 35.08
C GLU A 247 0.03 14.03 35.55
N PHE A 248 0.76 15.09 35.28
CA PHE A 248 2.12 15.29 35.77
C PHE A 248 2.47 16.76 35.83
N ASP A 249 3.36 17.10 36.76
CA ASP A 249 3.95 18.43 36.85
C ASP A 249 5.02 18.59 35.75
N GLU A 250 4.69 19.41 34.76
CA GLU A 250 5.57 19.68 33.62
C GLU A 250 6.90 20.33 33.99
N THR A 251 7.00 20.95 35.18
CA THR A 251 8.24 21.58 35.64
C THR A 251 9.24 20.56 36.19
N ARG A 252 8.81 19.34 36.43
CA ARG A 252 9.58 18.26 37.05
C ARG A 252 10.72 17.75 36.17
N PHE A 253 10.58 17.85 34.83
CA PHE A 253 11.53 17.27 33.90
C PHE A 253 12.38 18.34 33.23
N ARG A 254 13.69 18.11 33.17
CA ARG A 254 14.65 18.99 32.49
C ARG A 254 14.95 18.52 31.06
N LYS A 255 14.84 17.22 30.78
CA LYS A 255 15.16 16.59 29.51
C LYS A 255 14.06 15.59 29.11
N GLY A 256 13.89 15.38 27.81
CA GLY A 256 12.95 14.39 27.29
C GLY A 256 13.20 12.97 27.81
N LYS A 257 14.48 12.58 28.05
CA LYS A 257 14.82 11.28 28.64
C LYS A 257 14.27 11.07 30.05
N ASP A 258 14.24 12.12 30.87
CA ASP A 258 13.71 12.04 32.22
C ASP A 258 12.20 11.76 32.21
N LEU A 259 11.50 12.38 31.25
CA LEU A 259 10.08 12.14 30.99
C LEU A 259 9.82 10.71 30.51
N LEU A 260 10.61 10.21 29.54
CA LEU A 260 10.47 8.83 29.05
C LEU A 260 10.65 7.80 30.17
N PHE A 261 11.66 7.99 31.00
CA PHE A 261 11.91 7.11 32.15
C PHE A 261 10.76 7.16 33.16
N TRP A 262 10.27 8.35 33.47
CA TRP A 262 9.13 8.50 34.38
C TRP A 262 7.86 7.85 33.82
N LEU A 263 7.58 8.06 32.53
CA LEU A 263 6.41 7.48 31.85
C LEU A 263 6.44 5.95 31.87
N ASP A 264 7.62 5.36 31.65
CA ASP A 264 7.82 3.92 31.74
C ASP A 264 7.51 3.38 33.14
N GLN A 265 7.93 4.11 34.19
CA GLN A 265 7.58 3.77 35.56
C GLN A 265 6.08 3.90 35.86
N GLN A 266 5.39 4.89 35.29
CA GLN A 266 3.93 5.00 35.48
C GLN A 266 3.20 3.84 34.79
N ILE A 267 3.58 3.52 33.55
CA ILE A 267 3.02 2.38 32.79
C ILE A 267 3.22 1.06 33.57
N SER A 268 4.39 0.87 34.16
CA SER A 268 4.72 -0.34 34.93
C SER A 268 3.93 -0.48 36.25
N LYS A 269 3.31 0.60 36.73
CA LYS A 269 2.46 0.57 37.94
C LYS A 269 0.99 0.28 37.62
N VAL A 270 0.58 0.38 36.37
CA VAL A 270 -0.79 0.05 35.97
C VAL A 270 -0.94 -1.46 36.00
N GLU A 271 -1.78 -1.96 36.91
CA GLU A 271 -2.12 -3.38 36.96
C GLU A 271 -2.90 -3.79 35.71
N PHE A 272 -2.45 -4.84 35.06
CA PHE A 272 -3.13 -5.40 33.90
C PHE A 272 -4.29 -6.28 34.44
N CYS A 273 -5.51 -5.77 34.39
CA CYS A 273 -6.70 -6.61 34.57
C CYS A 273 -7.02 -7.29 33.23
N LEU A 274 -6.75 -8.60 33.13
CA LEU A 274 -7.23 -9.47 32.05
C LEU A 274 -8.71 -9.77 32.23
#